data_bd5f136cfee45ae2589e4f6c89729652
#
_entry.id   bd5f136cfee45ae2589e4f6c89729652
#
_cell.length_a   1.000
_cell.length_b   1.000
_cell.length_c   1.000
_cell.angle_alpha   90.00
_cell.angle_beta   90.00
_cell.angle_gamma   90.00
#
_symmetry.space_group_name_H-M   'P 1'
#
loop_
_entity.id
_entity.type
_entity.pdbx_description
1 polymer ?
#
loop_
_entity_poly.entity_id
_entity_poly.type
_entity_poly.pdbx_seq_one_letter_code
_entity_poly.pdbx_strand_id
1 'polypeptide(L)'
;MKGPLTHFPITKTKVPGVTKKFDLTNLTERKEYFETKAGPEIKKIKEYLKDNTFVAYLLGKKNSGKGTYTKLMAEIFGKDKIGHISVGDLVRETYKSMSDPEEKQKIVEYLKKHYRGYISVDDAIDALLGKNQKILLPTEFILALVKREMDKKDHQAIFIDGFPRDLDQVQYSLYFRDLVDYRSDPDVFVVINIPESVLDERMRNRVVCPICQTPRNLTVLATKEVGYDEKTKKFFLKCDNPECQGARMVGKEGDEAGIESIRERLELDDKLIKKVMTLHGIPKILLRNAIPSDSLEKSVVDEYEVTPKYVYERDPKTGKVTTREEPWVLKDDEGIDSFSLLAPPVVVALIKQLVQALEL
;
A
#
# COMPACT_ATOMS: atom_id res chain seq x y z
N MET A 1 24.85 14.06 -9.03
CA MET A 1 23.54 14.68 -8.73
C MET A 1 22.91 13.83 -7.62
N LYS A 2 22.59 14.43 -6.46
CA LYS A 2 21.91 13.71 -5.39
C LYS A 2 20.56 13.22 -5.91
N GLY A 3 20.26 11.95 -5.71
CA GLY A 3 19.03 11.32 -6.22
C GLY A 3 17.76 11.94 -5.61
N PRO A 4 16.57 11.67 -6.15
CA PRO A 4 15.30 12.25 -5.69
C PRO A 4 14.91 11.88 -4.25
N LEU A 5 15.64 10.96 -3.61
CA LEU A 5 15.37 10.46 -2.25
C LEU A 5 15.76 11.43 -1.13
N THR A 6 16.64 12.39 -1.39
CA THR A 6 17.08 13.39 -0.40
C THR A 6 15.97 14.33 0.08
N HIS A 7 14.80 14.31 -0.57
CA HIS A 7 13.66 15.15 -0.21
C HIS A 7 12.62 14.47 0.69
N PHE A 8 12.72 13.15 0.92
CA PHE A 8 11.78 12.44 1.78
C PHE A 8 12.16 12.64 3.25
N PRO A 9 11.27 13.20 4.07
CA PRO A 9 11.56 13.43 5.49
C PRO A 9 11.74 12.09 6.21
N ILE A 10 12.65 12.06 7.18
CA ILE A 10 12.79 10.92 8.08
C ILE A 10 11.53 10.85 8.96
N THR A 11 10.90 9.68 9.01
CA THR A 11 9.75 9.43 9.87
C THR A 11 10.14 9.62 11.34
N LYS A 12 9.42 10.46 12.07
CA LYS A 12 9.65 10.77 13.48
C LYS A 12 8.39 10.45 14.28
N THR A 13 8.49 9.47 15.16
CA THR A 13 7.37 8.99 15.96
C THR A 13 7.65 9.03 17.46
N LYS A 14 8.91 9.20 17.87
CA LYS A 14 9.28 9.24 19.28
C LYS A 14 8.55 10.38 20.00
N VAL A 15 7.87 10.05 21.10
CA VAL A 15 7.21 11.01 21.98
C VAL A 15 7.99 11.07 23.29
N PRO A 16 8.53 12.23 23.71
CA PRO A 16 9.25 12.36 24.94
C PRO A 16 8.41 11.91 26.15
N GLY A 17 9.03 11.15 27.06
CA GLY A 17 8.38 10.67 28.28
C GLY A 17 7.49 9.44 28.11
N VAL A 18 7.25 8.97 26.90
CA VAL A 18 6.53 7.71 26.66
C VAL A 18 7.54 6.56 26.60
N THR A 19 7.43 5.65 27.56
CA THR A 19 8.29 4.45 27.69
C THR A 19 7.55 3.16 27.37
N LYS A 20 6.23 3.19 27.22
CA LYS A 20 5.40 2.03 26.89
C LYS A 20 5.77 1.49 25.51
N LYS A 21 6.00 0.17 25.44
CA LYS A 21 6.10 -0.58 24.18
C LYS A 21 4.70 -1.09 23.81
N PHE A 22 4.36 -1.01 22.54
CA PHE A 22 3.07 -1.44 22.01
C PHE A 22 3.25 -2.65 21.10
N ASP A 23 2.41 -3.67 21.25
CA ASP A 23 2.28 -4.72 20.23
C ASP A 23 1.46 -4.17 19.04
N LEU A 24 2.17 -3.79 17.98
CA LEU A 24 1.57 -3.22 16.77
C LEU A 24 0.79 -4.25 15.95
N THR A 25 0.81 -5.53 16.31
CA THR A 25 -0.04 -6.58 15.72
C THR A 25 -1.39 -6.71 16.43
N ASN A 26 -1.46 -6.29 17.71
CA ASN A 26 -2.68 -6.27 18.50
C ASN A 26 -3.52 -5.04 18.17
N LEU A 27 -4.80 -5.23 17.84
CA LEU A 27 -5.70 -4.15 17.44
C LEU A 27 -5.88 -3.07 18.54
N THR A 28 -6.02 -3.49 19.80
CA THR A 28 -6.26 -2.58 20.93
C THR A 28 -5.03 -1.76 21.24
N GLU A 29 -3.85 -2.39 21.32
CA GLU A 29 -2.60 -1.71 21.58
C GLU A 29 -2.20 -0.80 20.41
N ARG A 30 -2.49 -1.20 19.16
CA ARG A 30 -2.26 -0.37 17.98
C ARG A 30 -3.14 0.87 17.96
N LYS A 31 -4.40 0.80 18.42
CA LYS A 31 -5.25 2.00 18.60
C LYS A 31 -4.65 2.96 19.65
N GLU A 32 -4.23 2.43 20.79
CA GLU A 32 -3.59 3.23 21.84
C GLU A 32 -2.26 3.85 21.33
N TYR A 33 -1.48 3.10 20.55
CA TYR A 33 -0.29 3.59 19.88
C TYR A 33 -0.60 4.82 19.00
N PHE A 34 -1.61 4.74 18.13
CA PHE A 34 -1.97 5.87 17.27
C PHE A 34 -2.43 7.08 18.05
N GLU A 35 -3.25 6.89 19.10
CA GLU A 35 -3.67 8.00 19.97
C GLU A 35 -2.47 8.62 20.71
N THR A 36 -1.51 7.81 21.14
CA THR A 36 -0.28 8.30 21.79
C THR A 36 0.62 9.09 20.85
N LYS A 37 0.76 8.63 19.59
CA LYS A 37 1.73 9.18 18.63
C LYS A 37 1.18 10.32 17.76
N ALA A 38 -0.15 10.38 17.56
CA ALA A 38 -0.80 11.34 16.67
C ALA A 38 -2.23 11.71 17.11
N GLY A 39 -2.56 11.61 18.39
CA GLY A 39 -3.91 11.89 18.91
C GLY A 39 -4.45 13.26 18.53
N PRO A 40 -3.69 14.36 18.70
CA PRO A 40 -4.14 15.69 18.28
C PRO A 40 -4.49 15.77 16.79
N GLU A 41 -3.65 15.21 15.93
CA GLU A 41 -3.85 15.18 14.47
C GLU A 41 -5.03 14.29 14.07
N ILE A 42 -5.19 13.15 14.74
CA ILE A 42 -6.33 12.24 14.54
C ILE A 42 -7.64 12.96 14.89
N LYS A 43 -7.66 13.72 15.99
CA LYS A 43 -8.84 14.51 16.38
C LYS A 43 -9.21 15.55 15.33
N LYS A 44 -8.23 16.27 14.78
CA LYS A 44 -8.44 17.28 13.73
C LYS A 44 -9.02 16.64 12.45
N ILE A 45 -8.46 15.52 12.00
CA ILE A 45 -8.95 14.80 10.82
C ILE A 45 -10.35 14.24 11.07
N LYS A 46 -10.63 13.67 12.25
CA LYS A 46 -11.98 13.20 12.61
C LYS A 46 -13.02 14.32 12.56
N GLU A 47 -12.67 15.50 13.03
CA GLU A 47 -13.55 16.67 12.97
C GLU A 47 -13.80 17.10 11.52
N TYR A 48 -12.74 17.20 10.72
CA TYR A 48 -12.81 17.52 9.30
C TYR A 48 -13.70 16.54 8.52
N LEU A 49 -13.57 15.24 8.78
CA LEU A 49 -14.32 14.18 8.10
C LEU A 49 -15.81 14.09 8.51
N LYS A 50 -16.31 14.96 9.40
CA LYS A 50 -17.75 15.05 9.65
C LYS A 50 -18.48 15.60 8.43
N ASP A 51 -17.95 16.69 7.86
CA ASP A 51 -18.61 17.48 6.82
C ASP A 51 -17.80 17.58 5.53
N ASN A 52 -16.55 17.11 5.52
CA ASN A 52 -15.63 17.23 4.39
C ASN A 52 -15.02 15.88 4.04
N THR A 53 -14.48 15.81 2.84
CA THR A 53 -13.73 14.65 2.33
C THR A 53 -12.46 15.10 1.59
N PHE A 54 -11.64 14.17 1.12
CA PHE A 54 -10.47 14.42 0.29
C PHE A 54 -10.20 13.23 -0.62
N VAL A 55 -9.40 13.44 -1.67
CA VAL A 55 -8.92 12.38 -2.55
C VAL A 55 -7.41 12.28 -2.45
N ALA A 56 -6.90 11.09 -2.09
CA ALA A 56 -5.48 10.82 -1.94
C ALA A 56 -4.99 9.82 -3.01
N TYR A 57 -4.11 10.26 -3.90
CA TYR A 57 -3.49 9.41 -4.92
C TYR A 57 -2.23 8.76 -4.36
N LEU A 58 -2.25 7.43 -4.23
CA LEU A 58 -1.15 6.64 -3.68
C LEU A 58 -0.15 6.29 -4.77
N LEU A 59 1.04 6.86 -4.68
CA LEU A 59 2.16 6.63 -5.58
C LEU A 59 3.28 5.88 -4.85
N GLY A 60 3.82 4.88 -5.46
CA GLY A 60 4.89 4.07 -4.88
C GLY A 60 5.04 2.73 -5.58
N LYS A 61 6.22 2.16 -5.49
CA LYS A 61 6.58 0.88 -6.09
C LYS A 61 5.58 -0.24 -5.70
N LYS A 62 5.48 -1.27 -6.52
CA LYS A 62 4.70 -2.48 -6.17
C LYS A 62 5.21 -3.03 -4.83
N ASN A 63 4.30 -3.46 -3.95
CA ASN A 63 4.58 -3.93 -2.58
C ASN A 63 5.11 -2.85 -1.60
N SER A 64 5.00 -1.56 -1.91
CA SER A 64 5.41 -0.46 -1.01
C SER A 64 4.50 -0.27 0.22
N GLY A 65 3.39 -0.99 0.33
CA GLY A 65 2.51 -0.92 1.50
C GLY A 65 1.25 -0.08 1.31
N LYS A 66 0.98 0.48 0.12
CA LYS A 66 -0.18 1.34 -0.18
C LYS A 66 -1.49 0.84 0.44
N GLY A 67 -1.89 -0.38 0.10
CA GLY A 67 -3.13 -0.96 0.63
C GLY A 67 -3.12 -1.21 2.14
N THR A 68 -1.95 -1.45 2.74
CA THR A 68 -1.81 -1.60 4.19
C THR A 68 -2.02 -0.26 4.89
N TYR A 69 -1.45 0.81 4.38
CA TYR A 69 -1.61 2.15 4.95
C TYR A 69 -3.06 2.61 4.88
N THR A 70 -3.75 2.38 3.76
CA THR A 70 -5.19 2.67 3.63
C THR A 70 -6.03 1.87 4.61
N LYS A 71 -5.73 0.58 4.81
CA LYS A 71 -6.44 -0.24 5.80
C LYS A 71 -6.26 0.29 7.23
N LEU A 72 -5.06 0.75 7.59
CA LEU A 72 -4.81 1.36 8.89
C LEU A 72 -5.52 2.71 9.03
N MET A 73 -5.58 3.53 7.97
CA MET A 73 -6.40 4.76 7.97
C MET A 73 -7.88 4.45 8.21
N ALA A 74 -8.42 3.42 7.54
CA ALA A 74 -9.80 2.97 7.76
C ALA A 74 -10.03 2.37 9.17
N GLU A 75 -9.00 1.79 9.78
CA GLU A 75 -9.05 1.31 11.17
C GLU A 75 -9.15 2.48 12.17
N ILE A 76 -8.43 3.60 11.90
CA ILE A 76 -8.36 4.77 12.78
C ILE A 76 -9.59 5.66 12.64
N PHE A 77 -10.03 5.92 11.42
CA PHE A 77 -11.06 6.91 11.10
C PHE A 77 -12.45 6.31 10.83
N GLY A 78 -12.54 5.01 10.61
CA GLY A 78 -13.77 4.29 10.27
C GLY A 78 -13.80 3.88 8.79
N LYS A 79 -14.36 2.69 8.54
CA LYS A 79 -14.57 2.17 7.18
C LYS A 79 -15.67 2.92 6.41
N ASP A 80 -16.55 3.58 7.12
CA ASP A 80 -17.59 4.47 6.60
C ASP A 80 -17.03 5.83 6.18
N LYS A 81 -15.87 6.24 6.71
CA LYS A 81 -15.21 7.52 6.41
C LYS A 81 -14.04 7.39 5.42
N ILE A 82 -13.41 6.24 5.32
CA ILE A 82 -12.25 6.01 4.45
C ILE A 82 -12.58 4.97 3.40
N GLY A 83 -12.56 5.38 2.14
CA GLY A 83 -12.71 4.53 0.97
C GLY A 83 -11.36 4.17 0.33
N HIS A 84 -11.29 3.04 -0.35
CA HIS A 84 -10.15 2.62 -1.14
C HIS A 84 -10.59 2.21 -2.54
N ILE A 85 -9.87 2.69 -3.56
CA ILE A 85 -10.03 2.27 -4.95
C ILE A 85 -8.68 1.76 -5.45
N SER A 86 -8.57 0.46 -5.66
CA SER A 86 -7.43 -0.14 -6.36
C SER A 86 -7.79 -0.29 -7.84
N VAL A 87 -7.15 0.49 -8.70
CA VAL A 87 -7.42 0.45 -10.14
C VAL A 87 -7.19 -0.94 -10.73
N GLY A 88 -6.18 -1.67 -10.23
CA GLY A 88 -5.93 -3.03 -10.68
C GLY A 88 -7.02 -4.01 -10.28
N ASP A 89 -7.59 -3.87 -9.08
CA ASP A 89 -8.70 -4.71 -8.63
C ASP A 89 -9.98 -4.33 -9.38
N LEU A 90 -10.24 -3.03 -9.53
CA LEU A 90 -11.37 -2.51 -10.27
C LEU A 90 -11.46 -3.06 -11.70
N VAL A 91 -10.35 -3.07 -12.44
CA VAL A 91 -10.30 -3.65 -13.79
C VAL A 91 -10.59 -5.15 -13.76
N ARG A 92 -10.03 -5.90 -12.77
CA ARG A 92 -10.30 -7.34 -12.63
C ARG A 92 -11.76 -7.63 -12.25
N GLU A 93 -12.33 -6.84 -11.37
CA GLU A 93 -13.74 -6.96 -10.96
C GLU A 93 -14.68 -6.62 -12.09
N THR A 94 -14.38 -5.55 -12.82
CA THR A 94 -15.14 -5.19 -14.04
C THR A 94 -15.09 -6.32 -15.07
N TYR A 95 -13.92 -6.92 -15.32
CA TYR A 95 -13.79 -8.09 -16.19
C TYR A 95 -14.72 -9.25 -15.75
N LYS A 96 -14.71 -9.59 -14.46
CA LYS A 96 -15.58 -10.65 -13.93
C LYS A 96 -17.06 -10.30 -14.05
N SER A 97 -17.43 -9.05 -13.79
CA SER A 97 -18.83 -8.58 -13.89
C SER A 97 -19.38 -8.61 -15.31
N MET A 98 -18.52 -8.67 -16.34
CA MET A 98 -18.97 -8.80 -17.74
C MET A 98 -19.64 -10.16 -18.03
N SER A 99 -19.50 -11.16 -17.18
CA SER A 99 -20.21 -12.45 -17.28
C SER A 99 -21.63 -12.41 -16.75
N ASP A 100 -21.96 -11.41 -15.92
CA ASP A 100 -23.32 -11.17 -15.40
C ASP A 100 -24.05 -10.18 -16.32
N PRO A 101 -25.17 -10.55 -16.96
CA PRO A 101 -25.87 -9.70 -17.91
C PRO A 101 -26.38 -8.39 -17.29
N GLU A 102 -26.85 -8.41 -16.05
CA GLU A 102 -27.41 -7.23 -15.37
C GLU A 102 -26.30 -6.23 -15.00
N GLU A 103 -25.20 -6.71 -14.40
CA GLU A 103 -24.06 -5.87 -14.07
C GLU A 103 -23.36 -5.34 -15.31
N LYS A 104 -23.23 -6.15 -16.35
CA LYS A 104 -22.72 -5.72 -17.66
C LYS A 104 -23.55 -4.57 -18.23
N GLN A 105 -24.88 -4.66 -18.21
CA GLN A 105 -25.76 -3.61 -18.72
C GLN A 105 -25.53 -2.29 -17.95
N LYS A 106 -25.49 -2.32 -16.62
CA LYS A 106 -25.23 -1.14 -15.76
C LYS A 106 -23.89 -0.48 -16.09
N ILE A 107 -22.83 -1.30 -16.29
CA ILE A 107 -21.50 -0.79 -16.65
C ILE A 107 -21.50 -0.16 -18.03
N VAL A 108 -22.10 -0.82 -19.03
CA VAL A 108 -22.19 -0.32 -20.41
C VAL A 108 -22.98 0.99 -20.47
N GLU A 109 -24.09 1.09 -19.77
CA GLU A 109 -24.90 2.33 -19.71
C GLU A 109 -24.11 3.48 -19.08
N TYR A 110 -23.38 3.21 -17.99
CA TYR A 110 -22.51 4.21 -17.37
C TYR A 110 -21.40 4.66 -18.34
N LEU A 111 -20.73 3.71 -19.01
CA LEU A 111 -19.67 4.00 -19.96
C LEU A 111 -20.19 4.80 -21.16
N LYS A 112 -21.34 4.46 -21.73
CA LYS A 112 -21.96 5.24 -22.85
C LYS A 112 -22.21 6.69 -22.47
N LYS A 113 -22.48 6.96 -21.20
CA LYS A 113 -22.73 8.33 -20.70
C LYS A 113 -21.42 9.08 -20.38
N HIS A 114 -20.41 8.41 -19.82
CA HIS A 114 -19.24 9.06 -19.20
C HIS A 114 -17.91 8.81 -19.91
N TYR A 115 -17.78 7.74 -20.70
CA TYR A 115 -16.56 7.45 -21.44
C TYR A 115 -16.36 8.42 -22.61
N ARG A 116 -15.15 8.93 -22.79
CA ARG A 116 -14.79 9.93 -23.81
C ARG A 116 -13.51 9.54 -24.56
N GLY A 117 -13.26 8.25 -24.70
CA GLY A 117 -12.14 7.75 -25.48
C GLY A 117 -12.38 7.79 -26.99
N TYR A 118 -11.33 7.58 -27.76
CA TYR A 118 -11.32 7.61 -29.21
C TYR A 118 -11.78 6.29 -29.87
N ILE A 119 -11.84 5.19 -29.12
CA ILE A 119 -12.45 3.92 -29.58
C ILE A 119 -13.86 3.78 -29.01
N SER A 120 -14.68 2.94 -29.62
CA SER A 120 -16.04 2.71 -29.13
C SER A 120 -16.04 2.02 -27.75
N VAL A 121 -17.16 2.16 -27.01
CA VAL A 121 -17.35 1.44 -25.74
C VAL A 121 -17.27 -0.08 -25.94
N ASP A 122 -17.81 -0.58 -27.07
CA ASP A 122 -17.81 -2.02 -27.38
C ASP A 122 -16.37 -2.51 -27.66
N ASP A 123 -15.57 -1.75 -28.41
CA ASP A 123 -14.15 -2.09 -28.66
C ASP A 123 -13.33 -2.04 -27.37
N ALA A 124 -13.60 -1.09 -26.48
CA ALA A 124 -12.93 -0.98 -25.18
C ALA A 124 -13.30 -2.16 -24.26
N ILE A 125 -14.55 -2.62 -24.30
CA ILE A 125 -15.00 -3.83 -23.59
C ILE A 125 -14.35 -5.09 -24.19
N ASP A 126 -14.26 -5.18 -25.50
CA ASP A 126 -13.60 -6.32 -26.15
C ASP A 126 -12.09 -6.35 -25.86
N ALA A 127 -11.44 -5.18 -25.73
CA ALA A 127 -10.06 -5.08 -25.23
C ALA A 127 -9.96 -5.54 -23.76
N LEU A 128 -10.89 -5.13 -22.90
CA LEU A 128 -10.96 -5.58 -21.51
C LEU A 128 -11.08 -7.11 -21.41
N LEU A 129 -11.91 -7.71 -22.27
CA LEU A 129 -12.17 -9.15 -22.32
C LEU A 129 -11.06 -9.95 -23.03
N GLY A 130 -10.02 -9.27 -23.54
CA GLY A 130 -8.93 -9.91 -24.27
C GLY A 130 -9.32 -10.48 -25.64
N LYS A 131 -10.50 -10.15 -26.16
CA LYS A 131 -10.96 -10.58 -27.47
C LYS A 131 -10.23 -9.88 -28.61
N ASN A 132 -9.75 -8.66 -28.35
CA ASN A 132 -8.92 -7.89 -29.26
C ASN A 132 -7.57 -7.56 -28.63
N GLN A 133 -6.57 -8.39 -28.88
CA GLN A 133 -5.21 -8.22 -28.32
C GLN A 133 -4.42 -7.06 -28.97
N LYS A 134 -4.93 -6.47 -30.07
CA LYS A 134 -4.28 -5.36 -30.77
C LYS A 134 -4.62 -4.01 -30.15
N ILE A 135 -5.67 -3.94 -29.36
CA ILE A 135 -6.14 -2.71 -28.70
C ILE A 135 -5.77 -2.79 -27.21
N LEU A 136 -4.95 -1.87 -26.75
CA LEU A 136 -4.71 -1.66 -25.32
C LEU A 136 -5.94 -1.01 -24.68
N LEU A 137 -6.22 -1.36 -23.43
CA LEU A 137 -7.31 -0.76 -22.68
C LEU A 137 -7.06 0.76 -22.51
N PRO A 138 -7.92 1.63 -23.06
CA PRO A 138 -7.68 3.06 -23.02
C PRO A 138 -7.67 3.63 -21.59
N THR A 139 -6.86 4.65 -21.36
CA THR A 139 -6.82 5.37 -20.09
C THR A 139 -8.17 5.96 -19.72
N GLU A 140 -8.90 6.48 -20.69
CA GLU A 140 -10.25 7.07 -20.54
C GLU A 140 -11.27 6.05 -20.04
N PHE A 141 -11.11 4.78 -20.43
CA PHE A 141 -11.95 3.70 -19.93
C PHE A 141 -11.69 3.44 -18.44
N ILE A 142 -10.42 3.41 -18.06
CA ILE A 142 -10.01 3.27 -16.66
C ILE A 142 -10.52 4.44 -15.83
N LEU A 143 -10.39 5.68 -16.34
CA LEU A 143 -10.91 6.89 -15.68
C LEU A 143 -12.42 6.84 -15.48
N ALA A 144 -13.16 6.42 -16.49
CA ALA A 144 -14.62 6.29 -16.36
C ALA A 144 -15.00 5.26 -15.28
N LEU A 145 -14.27 4.14 -15.17
CA LEU A 145 -14.48 3.17 -14.11
C LEU A 145 -14.12 3.72 -12.72
N VAL A 146 -12.99 4.44 -12.60
CA VAL A 146 -12.58 5.08 -11.34
C VAL A 146 -13.63 6.09 -10.89
N LYS A 147 -14.12 6.96 -11.78
CA LYS A 147 -15.18 7.91 -11.48
C LYS A 147 -16.45 7.22 -10.99
N ARG A 148 -16.86 6.13 -11.66
CA ARG A 148 -18.01 5.31 -11.23
C ARG A 148 -17.84 4.79 -9.79
N GLU A 149 -16.65 4.39 -9.41
CA GLU A 149 -16.39 3.95 -8.04
C GLU A 149 -16.28 5.10 -7.03
N MET A 150 -15.80 6.27 -7.46
CA MET A 150 -15.81 7.49 -6.65
C MET A 150 -17.25 7.94 -6.35
N ASP A 151 -18.14 7.93 -7.35
CA ASP A 151 -19.56 8.28 -7.20
C ASP A 151 -20.28 7.42 -6.14
N LYS A 152 -19.92 6.13 -6.06
CA LYS A 152 -20.45 5.22 -5.02
C LYS A 152 -19.94 5.54 -3.60
N LYS A 153 -18.90 6.37 -3.47
CA LYS A 153 -18.19 6.69 -2.22
C LYS A 153 -18.27 8.19 -1.89
N ASP A 154 -19.39 8.82 -2.21
CA ASP A 154 -19.60 10.26 -2.16
C ASP A 154 -19.19 10.90 -0.81
N HIS A 155 -19.51 10.25 0.31
CA HIS A 155 -19.21 10.74 1.67
C HIS A 155 -17.95 10.13 2.31
N GLN A 156 -17.04 9.58 1.51
CA GLN A 156 -15.79 9.01 2.00
C GLN A 156 -14.59 9.80 1.48
N ALA A 157 -13.58 10.00 2.34
CA ALA A 157 -12.24 10.34 1.87
C ALA A 157 -11.66 9.11 1.15
N ILE A 158 -11.18 9.29 -0.08
CA ILE A 158 -10.83 8.18 -0.99
C ILE A 158 -9.32 8.10 -1.17
N PHE A 159 -8.77 6.90 -0.99
CA PHE A 159 -7.40 6.56 -1.37
C PHE A 159 -7.42 5.78 -2.69
N ILE A 160 -6.82 6.33 -3.75
CA ILE A 160 -6.73 5.71 -5.08
C ILE A 160 -5.34 5.13 -5.27
N ASP A 161 -5.25 3.81 -5.50
CA ASP A 161 -4.00 3.08 -5.78
C ASP A 161 -3.96 2.61 -7.22
N GLY A 162 -2.83 2.84 -7.88
CA GLY A 162 -2.57 2.35 -9.24
C GLY A 162 -3.03 3.27 -10.36
N PHE A 163 -3.15 4.57 -10.10
CA PHE A 163 -3.30 5.63 -11.08
C PHE A 163 -2.48 6.86 -10.63
N PRO A 164 -1.72 7.54 -11.50
CA PRO A 164 -1.37 7.11 -12.87
C PRO A 164 -0.49 5.85 -12.90
N ARG A 165 -0.51 5.09 -14.01
CA ARG A 165 0.28 3.86 -14.20
C ARG A 165 1.41 3.99 -15.22
N ASP A 166 1.35 4.99 -16.07
CA ASP A 166 2.36 5.26 -17.09
C ASP A 166 2.60 6.77 -17.23
N LEU A 167 3.68 7.10 -17.94
CA LEU A 167 4.07 8.49 -18.14
C LEU A 167 3.08 9.27 -19.01
N ASP A 168 2.42 8.60 -19.94
CA ASP A 168 1.47 9.23 -20.84
C ASP A 168 0.25 9.72 -20.05
N GLN A 169 -0.20 8.96 -19.05
CA GLN A 169 -1.28 9.37 -18.15
C GLN A 169 -0.95 10.65 -17.35
N VAL A 170 0.33 10.90 -17.08
CA VAL A 170 0.78 12.14 -16.42
C VAL A 170 1.08 13.25 -17.41
N GLN A 171 1.57 12.91 -18.61
CA GLN A 171 1.93 13.87 -19.65
C GLN A 171 0.70 14.45 -20.36
N TYR A 172 -0.30 13.63 -20.61
CA TYR A 172 -1.62 14.08 -21.06
C TYR A 172 -2.38 14.69 -19.88
N SER A 173 -1.95 15.89 -19.50
CA SER A 173 -2.47 16.61 -18.31
C SER A 173 -3.99 16.76 -18.29
N LEU A 174 -4.65 16.65 -19.43
CA LEU A 174 -6.11 16.70 -19.54
C LEU A 174 -6.79 15.52 -18.83
N TYR A 175 -6.27 14.29 -19.00
CA TYR A 175 -6.85 13.11 -18.35
C TYR A 175 -6.61 13.07 -16.86
N PHE A 176 -5.44 13.52 -16.45
CA PHE A 176 -5.15 13.62 -15.03
C PHE A 176 -5.98 14.70 -14.36
N ARG A 177 -6.16 15.85 -15.05
CA ARG A 177 -7.06 16.93 -14.59
C ARG A 177 -8.52 16.51 -14.53
N ASP A 178 -8.95 15.60 -15.41
CA ASP A 178 -10.31 15.11 -15.41
C ASP A 178 -10.63 14.20 -14.20
N LEU A 179 -9.60 13.65 -13.53
CA LEU A 179 -9.75 12.93 -12.28
C LEU A 179 -9.47 13.83 -11.07
N VAL A 180 -8.43 14.67 -11.13
CA VAL A 180 -8.17 15.74 -10.18
C VAL A 180 -9.31 16.76 -10.30
N ASP A 181 -9.81 17.24 -9.18
CA ASP A 181 -11.01 18.11 -9.10
C ASP A 181 -12.32 17.47 -9.60
N TYR A 182 -12.35 16.15 -9.85
CA TYR A 182 -13.61 15.48 -10.23
C TYR A 182 -14.66 15.60 -9.12
N ARG A 183 -14.22 15.51 -7.88
CA ARG A 183 -15.00 15.91 -6.71
C ARG A 183 -14.51 17.29 -6.27
N SER A 184 -15.38 18.09 -5.70
CA SER A 184 -15.02 19.42 -5.19
C SER A 184 -14.23 19.36 -3.87
N ASP A 185 -13.52 18.27 -3.61
CA ASP A 185 -12.69 18.06 -2.40
C ASP A 185 -11.21 18.26 -2.71
N PRO A 186 -10.38 18.54 -1.69
CA PRO A 186 -8.94 18.62 -1.87
C PRO A 186 -8.34 17.31 -2.39
N ASP A 187 -7.45 17.44 -3.38
CA ASP A 187 -6.64 16.35 -3.89
C ASP A 187 -5.25 16.38 -3.28
N VAL A 188 -4.71 15.21 -2.91
CA VAL A 188 -3.40 15.07 -2.27
C VAL A 188 -2.62 13.93 -2.91
N PHE A 189 -1.35 14.14 -3.27
CA PHE A 189 -0.46 13.05 -3.63
C PHE A 189 0.21 12.46 -2.38
N VAL A 190 0.14 11.15 -2.22
CA VAL A 190 0.87 10.41 -1.20
C VAL A 190 1.95 9.58 -1.88
N VAL A 191 3.17 10.06 -1.81
CA VAL A 191 4.33 9.43 -2.46
C VAL A 191 5.09 8.59 -1.44
N ILE A 192 5.22 7.29 -1.71
CA ILE A 192 5.81 6.32 -0.80
C ILE A 192 7.14 5.86 -1.34
N ASN A 193 8.20 6.18 -0.60
CA ASN A 193 9.54 5.67 -0.83
C ASN A 193 9.84 4.47 0.05
N ILE A 194 10.39 3.44 -0.56
CA ILE A 194 10.82 2.21 0.11
C ILE A 194 12.06 1.67 -0.62
N PRO A 195 13.13 1.28 0.09
CA PRO A 195 14.32 0.71 -0.53
C PRO A 195 14.02 -0.56 -1.32
N GLU A 196 14.72 -0.75 -2.43
CA GLU A 196 14.57 -1.95 -3.26
C GLU A 196 14.96 -3.23 -2.51
N SER A 197 15.94 -3.15 -1.61
CA SER A 197 16.31 -4.26 -0.72
C SER A 197 15.15 -4.74 0.17
N VAL A 198 14.30 -3.80 0.64
CA VAL A 198 13.08 -4.13 1.41
C VAL A 198 12.05 -4.80 0.50
N LEU A 199 11.89 -4.29 -0.72
CA LEU A 199 10.95 -4.88 -1.69
C LEU A 199 11.36 -6.29 -2.10
N ASP A 200 12.65 -6.50 -2.34
CA ASP A 200 13.19 -7.81 -2.69
C ASP A 200 12.92 -8.84 -1.58
N GLU A 201 13.22 -8.49 -0.34
CA GLU A 201 12.94 -9.35 0.82
C GLU A 201 11.44 -9.64 0.96
N ARG A 202 10.59 -8.61 0.81
CA ARG A 202 9.13 -8.78 0.86
C ARG A 202 8.59 -9.69 -0.23
N MET A 203 9.25 -9.78 -1.39
CA MET A 203 8.84 -10.65 -2.48
C MET A 203 9.37 -12.06 -2.32
N ARG A 204 10.70 -12.26 -2.18
CA ARG A 204 11.34 -13.59 -2.15
C ARG A 204 10.76 -14.52 -1.10
N ASN A 205 10.48 -14.00 0.08
CA ASN A 205 10.00 -14.78 1.22
C ASN A 205 8.50 -14.61 1.49
N ARG A 206 7.76 -14.07 0.49
CA ARG A 206 6.31 -13.93 0.59
C ARG A 206 5.61 -15.27 0.52
N VAL A 207 4.72 -15.49 1.48
CA VAL A 207 3.82 -16.62 1.51
C VAL A 207 2.39 -16.13 1.64
N VAL A 208 1.43 -16.91 1.15
CA VAL A 208 0.01 -16.59 1.23
C VAL A 208 -0.76 -17.78 1.79
N CYS A 209 -1.79 -17.50 2.56
CA CYS A 209 -2.70 -18.55 2.99
C CYS A 209 -3.52 -19.04 1.78
N PRO A 210 -3.59 -20.35 1.50
CA PRO A 210 -4.36 -20.86 0.37
C PRO A 210 -5.88 -20.67 0.54
N ILE A 211 -6.37 -20.47 1.79
CA ILE A 211 -7.79 -20.32 2.12
C ILE A 211 -8.19 -18.84 2.10
N CYS A 212 -7.64 -18.01 2.99
CA CYS A 212 -8.06 -16.61 3.15
C CYS A 212 -7.21 -15.60 2.34
N GLN A 213 -6.21 -16.06 1.58
CA GLN A 213 -5.31 -15.26 0.75
C GLN A 213 -4.53 -14.17 1.53
N THR A 214 -4.50 -14.23 2.87
CA THR A 214 -3.73 -13.30 3.68
C THR A 214 -2.23 -13.47 3.40
N PRO A 215 -1.52 -12.40 3.00
CA PRO A 215 -0.08 -12.48 2.78
C PRO A 215 0.69 -12.39 4.10
N ARG A 216 1.81 -13.10 4.17
CA ARG A 216 2.84 -13.02 5.21
C ARG A 216 4.22 -13.06 4.55
N ASN A 217 5.25 -12.93 5.37
CA ASN A 217 6.63 -13.11 4.92
C ASN A 217 7.39 -13.93 5.97
N LEU A 218 8.09 -14.96 5.51
CA LEU A 218 8.76 -15.92 6.38
C LEU A 218 9.83 -15.27 7.26
N THR A 219 10.47 -14.22 6.79
CA THR A 219 11.63 -13.60 7.48
C THR A 219 11.30 -12.29 8.18
N VAL A 220 10.34 -11.50 7.69
CA VAL A 220 10.08 -10.14 8.20
C VAL A 220 8.63 -9.88 8.61
N LEU A 221 7.74 -10.84 8.42
CA LEU A 221 6.34 -10.76 8.84
C LEU A 221 5.79 -12.16 9.15
N ALA A 222 6.28 -12.76 10.22
CA ALA A 222 5.89 -14.10 10.66
C ALA A 222 4.45 -14.16 11.18
N THR A 223 3.93 -15.38 11.30
CA THR A 223 2.73 -15.73 12.04
C THR A 223 3.10 -16.21 13.44
N LYS A 224 2.12 -16.31 14.32
CA LYS A 224 2.32 -16.79 15.71
C LYS A 224 2.85 -18.22 15.75
N GLU A 225 2.41 -19.06 14.82
CA GLU A 225 2.83 -20.45 14.74
C GLU A 225 3.66 -20.73 13.49
N VAL A 226 4.78 -21.38 13.69
CA VAL A 226 5.72 -21.81 12.65
C VAL A 226 5.88 -23.31 12.71
N GLY A 227 5.78 -23.98 11.57
CA GLY A 227 6.03 -25.42 11.44
C GLY A 227 7.37 -25.69 10.78
N TYR A 228 7.79 -26.95 10.84
CA TYR A 228 8.98 -27.46 10.17
C TYR A 228 8.63 -28.69 9.34
N ASP A 229 9.10 -28.71 8.11
CA ASP A 229 8.88 -29.81 7.18
C ASP A 229 10.11 -30.71 7.13
N GLU A 230 9.99 -31.93 7.68
CA GLU A 230 11.09 -32.91 7.78
C GLU A 230 11.62 -33.36 6.43
N LYS A 231 10.78 -33.38 5.39
CA LYS A 231 11.18 -33.82 4.04
C LYS A 231 12.03 -32.76 3.34
N THR A 232 11.57 -31.52 3.40
CA THR A 232 12.24 -30.39 2.71
C THR A 232 13.26 -29.68 3.58
N LYS A 233 13.32 -29.97 4.90
CA LYS A 233 14.17 -29.29 5.89
C LYS A 233 13.91 -27.78 5.94
N LYS A 234 12.67 -27.34 5.72
CA LYS A 234 12.30 -25.93 5.66
C LYS A 234 11.24 -25.60 6.71
N PHE A 235 11.34 -24.39 7.27
CA PHE A 235 10.29 -23.82 8.09
C PHE A 235 9.15 -23.28 7.20
N PHE A 236 7.93 -23.25 7.74
CA PHE A 236 6.76 -22.69 7.07
C PHE A 236 5.84 -22.03 8.09
N LEU A 237 5.12 -20.98 7.67
CA LEU A 237 4.15 -20.30 8.51
C LEU A 237 2.81 -21.00 8.46
N LYS A 238 2.09 -20.98 9.60
CA LYS A 238 0.69 -21.39 9.69
C LYS A 238 -0.20 -20.15 9.78
N CYS A 239 -1.33 -20.16 9.11
CA CYS A 239 -2.23 -19.00 9.07
C CYS A 239 -2.80 -18.70 10.46
N ASP A 240 -2.74 -17.40 10.87
CA ASP A 240 -3.27 -16.91 12.16
C ASP A 240 -4.79 -16.73 12.16
N ASN A 241 -5.47 -16.77 11.00
CA ASN A 241 -6.91 -16.64 10.93
C ASN A 241 -7.55 -17.95 11.47
N PRO A 242 -8.36 -17.87 12.54
CA PRO A 242 -9.00 -19.06 13.13
C PRO A 242 -9.80 -19.88 12.13
N GLU A 243 -10.46 -19.23 11.17
CA GLU A 243 -11.24 -19.89 10.12
C GLU A 243 -10.39 -20.77 9.19
N CYS A 244 -9.09 -20.53 9.14
CA CYS A 244 -8.15 -21.30 8.32
C CYS A 244 -7.54 -22.49 9.07
N GLN A 245 -7.84 -22.68 10.36
CA GLN A 245 -7.39 -23.80 11.20
C GLN A 245 -5.88 -24.09 11.12
N GLY A 246 -5.04 -23.02 11.08
CA GLY A 246 -3.61 -23.18 10.98
C GLY A 246 -3.11 -23.69 9.62
N ALA A 247 -3.85 -23.45 8.54
CA ALA A 247 -3.45 -23.87 7.21
C ALA A 247 -2.01 -23.46 6.89
N ARG A 248 -1.22 -24.38 6.32
CA ARG A 248 0.15 -24.12 5.88
C ARG A 248 0.13 -23.03 4.79
N MET A 249 0.87 -21.97 5.01
CA MET A 249 1.05 -20.91 4.01
C MET A 249 2.02 -21.37 2.92
N VAL A 250 1.77 -20.94 1.68
CA VAL A 250 2.54 -21.36 0.50
C VAL A 250 3.19 -20.17 -0.17
N GLY A 251 4.34 -20.39 -0.81
CA GLY A 251 5.01 -19.37 -1.63
C GLY A 251 4.08 -18.86 -2.73
N LYS A 252 4.17 -17.58 -3.04
CA LYS A 252 3.41 -17.02 -4.15
C LYS A 252 4.19 -17.22 -5.44
N GLU A 253 3.58 -17.90 -6.40
CA GLU A 253 4.16 -18.13 -7.71
C GLU A 253 4.63 -16.83 -8.38
N GLY A 254 5.83 -16.85 -8.94
CA GLY A 254 6.46 -15.71 -9.62
C GLY A 254 7.21 -14.74 -8.69
N ASP A 255 7.24 -14.99 -7.38
CA ASP A 255 7.98 -14.15 -6.43
C ASP A 255 9.40 -14.65 -6.14
N GLU A 256 9.77 -15.85 -6.61
CA GLU A 256 11.06 -16.49 -6.31
C GLU A 256 12.25 -15.67 -6.83
N ALA A 257 12.09 -15.00 -7.97
CA ALA A 257 13.11 -14.12 -8.54
C ALA A 257 13.20 -12.74 -7.83
N GLY A 258 12.33 -12.48 -6.83
CA GLY A 258 12.28 -11.20 -6.12
C GLY A 258 11.97 -10.04 -7.06
N ILE A 259 12.62 -8.89 -6.85
CA ILE A 259 12.38 -7.67 -7.63
C ILE A 259 12.78 -7.80 -9.11
N GLU A 260 13.65 -8.75 -9.47
CA GLU A 260 14.06 -8.93 -10.87
C GLU A 260 12.88 -9.28 -11.78
N SER A 261 11.90 -10.01 -11.27
CA SER A 261 10.67 -10.33 -12.01
C SER A 261 9.79 -9.10 -12.34
N ILE A 262 10.05 -7.97 -11.68
CA ILE A 262 9.29 -6.71 -11.84
C ILE A 262 10.19 -5.50 -12.10
N ARG A 263 11.45 -5.69 -12.52
CA ARG A 263 12.45 -4.62 -12.69
C ARG A 263 11.94 -3.48 -13.58
N GLU A 264 11.44 -3.79 -14.77
CA GLU A 264 10.88 -2.81 -15.71
C GLU A 264 9.74 -1.99 -15.06
N ARG A 265 8.93 -2.65 -14.25
CA ARG A 265 7.84 -1.98 -13.52
C ARG A 265 8.37 -1.04 -12.45
N LEU A 266 9.43 -1.41 -11.72
CA LEU A 266 10.05 -0.54 -10.71
C LEU A 266 10.65 0.71 -11.35
N GLU A 267 11.31 0.56 -12.50
CA GLU A 267 11.87 1.69 -13.25
C GLU A 267 10.77 2.64 -13.75
N LEU A 268 9.64 2.10 -14.19
CA LEU A 268 8.50 2.91 -14.59
C LEU A 268 7.90 3.66 -13.38
N ASP A 269 7.72 2.99 -12.25
CA ASP A 269 7.22 3.59 -11.02
C ASP A 269 8.15 4.74 -10.55
N ASP A 270 9.48 4.58 -10.67
CA ASP A 270 10.45 5.65 -10.34
C ASP A 270 10.34 6.85 -11.29
N LYS A 271 10.16 6.61 -12.60
CA LYS A 271 9.94 7.69 -13.58
C LYS A 271 8.64 8.44 -13.30
N LEU A 272 7.57 7.72 -12.95
CA LEU A 272 6.28 8.30 -12.58
C LEU A 272 6.40 9.16 -11.32
N ILE A 273 7.04 8.66 -10.27
CA ILE A 273 7.28 9.42 -9.04
C ILE A 273 8.05 10.72 -9.35
N LYS A 274 9.14 10.62 -10.11
CA LYS A 274 9.92 11.80 -10.52
C LYS A 274 9.06 12.83 -11.25
N LYS A 275 8.20 12.38 -12.16
CA LYS A 275 7.32 13.27 -12.93
C LYS A 275 6.26 13.91 -12.03
N VAL A 276 5.61 13.14 -11.14
CA VAL A 276 4.62 13.68 -10.19
C VAL A 276 5.26 14.70 -9.23
N MET A 277 6.50 14.49 -8.81
CA MET A 277 7.23 15.46 -7.98
C MET A 277 7.42 16.83 -8.65
N THR A 278 7.38 16.91 -9.98
CA THR A 278 7.45 18.18 -10.74
C THR A 278 6.10 18.87 -10.91
N LEU A 279 4.99 18.24 -10.58
CA LEU A 279 3.66 18.85 -10.68
C LEU A 279 3.46 19.90 -9.59
N HIS A 280 2.87 21.03 -9.94
CA HIS A 280 2.52 22.12 -9.04
C HIS A 280 1.00 22.15 -8.77
N GLY A 281 0.60 22.78 -7.67
CA GLY A 281 -0.80 23.03 -7.34
C GLY A 281 -1.50 21.91 -6.56
N ILE A 282 -0.88 20.73 -6.40
CA ILE A 282 -1.43 19.64 -5.57
C ILE A 282 -0.47 19.37 -4.41
N PRO A 283 -0.92 19.40 -3.15
CA PRO A 283 -0.12 19.06 -1.98
C PRO A 283 0.48 17.64 -2.09
N LYS A 284 1.70 17.47 -1.59
CA LYS A 284 2.40 16.19 -1.62
C LYS A 284 2.79 15.76 -0.21
N ILE A 285 2.37 14.58 0.16
CA ILE A 285 2.78 13.87 1.36
C ILE A 285 3.89 12.91 0.97
N LEU A 286 5.05 13.02 1.62
CA LEU A 286 6.24 12.24 1.31
C LEU A 286 6.53 11.26 2.44
N LEU A 287 6.33 9.98 2.19
CA LEU A 287 6.50 8.92 3.17
C LEU A 287 7.76 8.10 2.87
N ARG A 288 8.63 7.98 3.85
CA ARG A 288 9.81 7.11 3.80
C ARG A 288 9.60 5.92 4.74
N ASN A 289 9.68 4.71 4.19
CA ASN A 289 9.56 3.47 4.99
C ASN A 289 10.85 3.05 5.69
N ALA A 290 11.99 3.65 5.35
CA ALA A 290 13.28 3.31 5.95
C ALA A 290 13.91 4.50 6.67
N ILE A 291 14.59 4.21 7.76
CA ILE A 291 15.37 5.19 8.54
C ILE A 291 16.81 4.73 8.66
N PRO A 292 17.81 5.65 8.67
CA PRO A 292 19.19 5.29 8.97
C PRO A 292 19.32 4.53 10.29
N SER A 293 20.22 3.56 10.36
CA SER A 293 20.36 2.69 11.55
C SER A 293 20.70 3.45 12.83
N ASP A 294 21.41 4.60 12.72
CA ASP A 294 21.72 5.49 13.85
C ASP A 294 20.50 6.27 14.39
N SER A 295 19.35 6.20 13.69
CA SER A 295 18.13 6.91 14.11
C SER A 295 17.53 6.39 15.41
N LEU A 296 17.78 5.12 15.77
CA LEU A 296 17.37 4.57 17.07
C LEU A 296 18.15 5.22 18.21
N GLU A 297 19.47 5.36 18.08
CA GLU A 297 20.34 6.03 19.06
C GLU A 297 19.96 7.51 19.21
N LYS A 298 19.57 8.15 18.11
CA LYS A 298 19.08 9.54 18.09
C LYS A 298 17.65 9.69 18.59
N SER A 299 17.01 8.63 19.06
CA SER A 299 15.63 8.65 19.58
C SER A 299 14.61 9.23 18.60
N VAL A 300 14.72 8.91 17.32
CA VAL A 300 13.80 9.37 16.26
C VAL A 300 12.53 8.53 16.23
N VAL A 301 12.69 7.20 16.44
CA VAL A 301 11.62 6.21 16.54
C VAL A 301 11.88 5.29 17.74
N ASP A 302 10.92 4.47 18.11
CA ASP A 302 11.09 3.41 19.10
C ASP A 302 11.55 2.09 18.46
N GLU A 303 12.31 1.27 19.19
CA GLU A 303 12.82 -0.02 18.69
C GLU A 303 11.72 -0.95 18.17
N TYR A 304 10.55 -0.99 18.82
CA TYR A 304 9.43 -1.85 18.41
C TYR A 304 8.71 -1.36 17.15
N GLU A 305 9.09 -0.20 16.61
CA GLU A 305 8.54 0.37 15.36
C GLU A 305 9.30 -0.08 14.10
N VAL A 306 10.49 -0.68 14.29
CA VAL A 306 11.26 -1.23 13.16
C VAL A 306 10.87 -2.67 12.85
N THR A 307 11.01 -3.05 11.59
CA THR A 307 10.72 -4.41 11.14
C THR A 307 11.79 -5.35 11.65
N PRO A 308 11.46 -6.38 12.45
CA PRO A 308 12.43 -7.38 12.88
C PRO A 308 12.70 -8.40 11.78
N LYS A 309 13.80 -9.13 11.91
CA LYS A 309 14.06 -10.38 11.20
C LYS A 309 13.74 -11.55 12.12
N TYR A 310 12.90 -12.47 11.65
CA TYR A 310 12.56 -13.69 12.36
C TYR A 310 13.54 -14.80 12.02
N VAL A 311 14.10 -15.43 13.05
CA VAL A 311 14.98 -16.58 12.94
C VAL A 311 14.34 -17.76 13.67
N TYR A 312 14.37 -18.93 13.04
CA TYR A 312 13.70 -20.12 13.52
C TYR A 312 14.72 -21.19 13.87
N GLU A 313 14.51 -21.84 15.01
CA GLU A 313 15.31 -22.96 15.45
C GLU A 313 14.37 -24.13 15.80
N ARG A 314 14.80 -25.35 15.47
CA ARG A 314 14.08 -26.57 15.81
C ARG A 314 14.91 -27.37 16.80
N ASP A 315 14.30 -27.69 17.92
CA ASP A 315 14.87 -28.65 18.88
C ASP A 315 14.82 -30.06 18.25
N PRO A 316 15.97 -30.70 18.03
CA PRO A 316 16.01 -32.05 17.43
C PRO A 316 15.38 -33.13 18.30
N LYS A 317 15.31 -32.92 19.64
CA LYS A 317 14.79 -33.92 20.58
C LYS A 317 13.27 -33.84 20.72
N THR A 318 12.73 -32.62 20.81
CA THR A 318 11.29 -32.39 21.04
C THR A 318 10.53 -32.08 19.77
N GLY A 319 11.22 -31.73 18.67
CA GLY A 319 10.61 -31.26 17.42
C GLY A 319 10.02 -29.87 17.51
N LYS A 320 10.10 -29.21 18.68
CA LYS A 320 9.52 -27.88 18.90
C LYS A 320 10.28 -26.83 18.09
N VAL A 321 9.54 -25.96 17.43
CA VAL A 321 10.09 -24.78 16.74
C VAL A 321 10.02 -23.59 17.69
N THR A 322 11.13 -22.88 17.81
CA THR A 322 11.24 -21.61 18.52
C THR A 322 11.53 -20.50 17.54
N THR A 323 10.99 -19.32 17.82
CA THR A 323 11.16 -18.13 16.99
C THR A 323 11.84 -17.07 17.84
N ARG A 324 12.87 -16.42 17.30
CA ARG A 324 13.50 -15.25 17.89
C ARG A 324 13.54 -14.10 16.89
N GLU A 325 13.53 -12.89 17.40
CA GLU A 325 13.65 -11.67 16.60
C GLU A 325 15.08 -11.13 16.68
N GLU A 326 15.58 -10.68 15.53
CA GLU A 326 16.88 -10.03 15.41
C GLU A 326 16.71 -8.67 14.73
N PRO A 327 17.59 -7.70 14.96
CA PRO A 327 17.62 -6.47 14.18
C PRO A 327 17.83 -6.79 12.68
N TRP A 328 17.01 -6.19 11.82
CA TRP A 328 17.16 -6.31 10.38
C TRP A 328 17.73 -5.03 9.79
N VAL A 329 19.04 -4.99 9.65
CA VAL A 329 19.77 -3.91 8.97
C VAL A 329 19.89 -4.25 7.50
N LEU A 330 19.63 -3.27 6.65
CA LEU A 330 19.71 -3.37 5.19
C LEU A 330 20.41 -2.13 4.62
N LYS A 331 20.96 -2.24 3.41
CA LYS A 331 21.38 -1.07 2.65
C LYS A 331 20.18 -0.47 1.93
N ASP A 332 19.94 0.84 2.13
CA ASP A 332 18.96 1.57 1.33
C ASP A 332 19.49 1.88 -0.08
N ASP A 333 18.67 2.53 -0.90
CA ASP A 333 19.03 2.83 -2.30
C ASP A 333 20.17 3.86 -2.42
N GLU A 334 20.60 4.48 -1.30
CA GLU A 334 21.76 5.38 -1.20
C GLU A 334 22.98 4.67 -0.59
N GLY A 335 22.86 3.38 -0.27
CA GLY A 335 23.92 2.57 0.35
C GLY A 335 24.08 2.78 1.85
N ILE A 336 23.14 3.47 2.51
CA ILE A 336 23.14 3.75 3.94
C ILE A 336 22.56 2.57 4.69
N ASP A 337 23.20 2.16 5.79
CA ASP A 337 22.66 1.17 6.70
C ASP A 337 21.39 1.70 7.35
N SER A 338 20.28 1.00 7.13
CA SER A 338 18.94 1.47 7.46
C SER A 338 18.09 0.34 8.06
N PHE A 339 17.09 0.71 8.85
CA PHE A 339 16.00 -0.14 9.28
C PHE A 339 14.75 0.13 8.45
N SER A 340 14.03 -0.92 8.03
CA SER A 340 12.68 -0.77 7.50
C SER A 340 11.70 -0.57 8.66
N LEU A 341 10.76 0.34 8.50
CA LEU A 341 9.70 0.58 9.48
C LEU A 341 8.53 -0.40 9.28
N LEU A 342 7.86 -0.74 10.38
CA LEU A 342 6.52 -1.31 10.34
C LEU A 342 5.51 -0.32 9.73
N ALA A 343 4.33 -0.77 9.36
CA ALA A 343 3.33 0.09 8.75
C ALA A 343 2.78 1.20 9.68
N PRO A 344 2.52 0.95 10.97
CA PRO A 344 1.95 1.96 11.86
C PRO A 344 2.78 3.25 11.97
N PRO A 345 4.11 3.26 12.19
CA PRO A 345 4.89 4.49 12.22
C PRO A 345 4.85 5.29 10.91
N VAL A 346 4.79 4.63 9.75
CA VAL A 346 4.62 5.30 8.46
C VAL A 346 3.24 5.96 8.37
N VAL A 347 2.19 5.32 8.91
CA VAL A 347 0.84 5.90 8.97
C VAL A 347 0.78 7.07 9.95
N VAL A 348 1.52 7.06 11.06
CA VAL A 348 1.67 8.26 11.91
C VAL A 348 2.25 9.43 11.11
N ALA A 349 3.28 9.19 10.29
CA ALA A 349 3.83 10.23 9.41
C ALA A 349 2.81 10.70 8.37
N LEU A 350 2.01 9.79 7.79
CA LEU A 350 0.91 10.11 6.88
C LEU A 350 -0.12 11.03 7.56
N ILE A 351 -0.58 10.69 8.75
CA ILE A 351 -1.58 11.47 9.50
C ILE A 351 -1.06 12.89 9.78
N LYS A 352 0.18 13.02 10.27
CA LYS A 352 0.79 14.33 10.57
C LYS A 352 0.94 15.20 9.33
N GLN A 353 1.40 14.63 8.21
CA GLN A 353 1.53 15.36 6.96
C GLN A 353 0.16 15.66 6.30
N LEU A 354 -0.84 14.80 6.51
CA LEU A 354 -2.20 15.03 6.01
C LEU A 354 -2.85 16.25 6.66
N VAL A 355 -2.68 16.44 7.98
CA VAL A 355 -3.12 17.66 8.67
C VAL A 355 -2.49 18.90 8.05
N GLN A 356 -1.20 18.85 7.70
CA GLN A 356 -0.52 19.98 7.05
C GLN A 356 -1.03 20.20 5.62
N ALA A 357 -1.23 19.11 4.86
CA ALA A 357 -1.69 19.17 3.47
C ALA A 357 -3.13 19.68 3.34
N LEU A 358 -3.97 19.43 4.34
CA LEU A 358 -5.36 19.90 4.40
C LEU A 358 -5.50 21.21 5.19
N GLU A 359 -4.40 21.81 5.68
CA GLU A 359 -4.38 23.06 6.44
C GLU A 359 -5.25 23.05 7.71
N LEU A 360 -5.25 21.92 8.47
CA LEU A 360 -6.09 21.67 9.65
C LEU A 360 -5.42 22.10 10.97
#